data_5a76cfb6fdb4b4bec5d5fde4b684ba56
#
_entry.id   5a76cfb6fdb4b4bec5d5fde4b684ba56
#
_cell.length_a   1.000
_cell.length_b   1.000
_cell.length_c   1.000
_cell.angle_alpha   90.00
_cell.angle_beta   90.00
_cell.angle_gamma   90.00
#
_symmetry.space_group_name_H-M   'P 1'
#
loop_
_entity.id
_entity.type
_entity.pdbx_description
1 polymer ?
#
loop_
_entity_poly.entity_id
_entity_poly.type
_entity_poly.pdbx_seq_one_letter_code
_entity_poly.pdbx_strand_id
1 'polypeptide(L)'
;MKAMKLKSEIEVERCAALLMTCALLLLLLMCVQGATAAPVRGSDEAEVRAVVQSVFDQLRSGRYTDLYDLLPNASRARISRERFTGMLERTRNMYQLERMDIGTVRTSGDLAVVDTVFYGRVLQPIQSEGKIVAQQYLVREDGRWRVATGDRATVRRFLASNPRFAQKFPLRQPRVYIKREGRWVDVTSLAASARRARQ
;
A
#
# COMPACT_ATOMS: atom_id res chain seq x y z
N MET A 1 -60.41 -45.41 -29.90
CA MET A 1 -59.44 -45.70 -28.81
C MET A 1 -57.96 -45.57 -29.23
N LYS A 2 -57.56 -45.72 -30.47
CA LYS A 2 -56.15 -45.61 -30.94
C LYS A 2 -55.65 -44.16 -31.03
N ALA A 3 -56.50 -43.19 -31.36
CA ALA A 3 -56.07 -41.76 -31.51
C ALA A 3 -55.77 -41.03 -30.20
N MET A 4 -56.36 -41.46 -29.09
CA MET A 4 -56.10 -40.87 -27.75
C MET A 4 -54.76 -41.29 -27.16
N LYS A 5 -54.30 -42.50 -27.46
CA LYS A 5 -53.03 -43.03 -27.00
C LYS A 5 -51.84 -42.39 -27.70
N LEU A 6 -51.97 -42.08 -28.98
CA LEU A 6 -50.92 -41.40 -29.76
C LEU A 6 -50.69 -39.96 -29.30
N LYS A 7 -51.76 -39.23 -28.88
CA LYS A 7 -51.66 -37.86 -28.41
C LYS A 7 -50.95 -37.75 -27.05
N SER A 8 -51.12 -38.73 -26.13
CA SER A 8 -50.46 -38.77 -24.84
C SER A 8 -48.96 -39.10 -24.94
N GLU A 9 -48.56 -39.94 -25.92
CA GLU A 9 -47.13 -40.25 -26.11
C GLU A 9 -46.37 -39.04 -26.68
N ILE A 10 -46.94 -38.26 -27.55
CA ILE A 10 -46.32 -37.04 -28.12
C ILE A 10 -46.19 -35.92 -27.09
N GLU A 11 -47.13 -35.81 -26.14
CA GLU A 11 -47.03 -34.82 -25.05
C GLU A 11 -45.99 -35.23 -24.02
N VAL A 12 -45.82 -36.49 -23.71
CA VAL A 12 -44.78 -37.00 -22.79
C VAL A 12 -43.39 -36.83 -23.37
N GLU A 13 -43.18 -37.08 -24.66
CA GLU A 13 -41.89 -36.83 -25.32
C GLU A 13 -41.56 -35.33 -25.39
N ARG A 14 -42.52 -34.43 -25.62
CA ARG A 14 -42.32 -33.01 -25.60
C ARG A 14 -41.96 -32.50 -24.19
N CYS A 15 -42.61 -33.00 -23.12
CA CYS A 15 -42.28 -32.64 -21.77
C CYS A 15 -40.88 -33.15 -21.35
N ALA A 16 -40.51 -34.37 -21.80
CA ALA A 16 -39.18 -34.89 -21.54
C ALA A 16 -38.06 -34.14 -22.25
N ALA A 17 -38.31 -33.72 -23.51
CA ALA A 17 -37.39 -32.88 -24.27
C ALA A 17 -37.21 -31.47 -23.64
N LEU A 18 -38.31 -30.87 -23.15
CA LEU A 18 -38.25 -29.56 -22.46
C LEU A 18 -37.51 -29.63 -21.13
N LEU A 19 -37.68 -30.72 -20.36
CA LEU A 19 -36.95 -30.94 -19.10
C LEU A 19 -35.47 -31.18 -19.35
N MET A 20 -35.09 -31.92 -20.38
CA MET A 20 -33.69 -32.11 -20.77
C MET A 20 -33.02 -30.82 -21.21
N THR A 21 -33.71 -29.95 -21.97
CA THR A 21 -33.15 -28.66 -22.38
C THR A 21 -33.02 -27.68 -21.21
N CYS A 22 -34.00 -27.65 -20.30
CA CYS A 22 -33.88 -26.85 -19.05
C CYS A 22 -32.75 -27.35 -18.14
N ALA A 23 -32.57 -28.65 -18.01
CA ALA A 23 -31.45 -29.23 -17.23
C ALA A 23 -30.10 -28.90 -17.85
N LEU A 24 -29.98 -28.94 -19.18
CA LEU A 24 -28.74 -28.57 -19.89
C LEU A 24 -28.44 -27.08 -19.79
N LEU A 25 -29.46 -26.21 -19.81
CA LEU A 25 -29.31 -24.77 -19.59
C LEU A 25 -28.90 -24.45 -18.14
N LEU A 26 -29.46 -25.15 -17.16
CA LEU A 26 -29.07 -25.00 -15.75
C LEU A 26 -27.63 -25.49 -15.49
N LEU A 27 -27.18 -26.54 -16.15
CA LEU A 27 -25.79 -27.02 -16.07
C LEU A 27 -24.81 -26.02 -16.71
N LEU A 28 -25.19 -25.37 -17.81
CA LEU A 28 -24.39 -24.31 -18.44
C LEU A 28 -24.31 -23.02 -17.58
N LEU A 29 -25.35 -22.68 -16.82
CA LEU A 29 -25.32 -21.54 -15.89
C LEU A 29 -24.42 -21.79 -14.64
N MET A 30 -24.23 -23.04 -14.23
CA MET A 30 -23.37 -23.38 -13.10
C MET A 30 -21.87 -23.32 -13.45
N CYS A 31 -21.48 -23.34 -14.73
CA CYS A 31 -20.07 -23.21 -15.16
C CYS A 31 -19.57 -21.75 -15.21
N VAL A 32 -20.39 -20.74 -14.95
CA VAL A 32 -19.98 -19.33 -14.81
C VAL A 32 -19.79 -18.96 -13.34
N GLN A 33 -19.31 -19.89 -12.53
CA GLN A 33 -18.72 -19.52 -11.24
C GLN A 33 -17.33 -19.00 -11.54
N GLY A 34 -17.27 -17.67 -11.53
CA GLY A 34 -16.09 -16.91 -11.86
C GLY A 34 -14.86 -17.49 -11.20
N ALA A 35 -13.87 -17.80 -11.99
CA ALA A 35 -12.50 -17.82 -11.53
C ALA A 35 -12.26 -16.46 -10.88
N THR A 36 -12.35 -16.38 -9.55
CA THR A 36 -11.75 -15.30 -8.79
C THR A 36 -10.28 -15.40 -9.12
N ALA A 37 -9.85 -14.65 -10.13
CA ALA A 37 -8.45 -14.51 -10.46
C ALA A 37 -7.76 -14.08 -9.17
N ALA A 38 -6.96 -14.96 -8.61
CA ALA A 38 -6.05 -14.59 -7.53
C ALA A 38 -5.31 -13.35 -8.03
N PRO A 39 -5.24 -12.26 -7.25
CA PRO A 39 -4.59 -11.05 -7.69
C PRO A 39 -3.19 -11.39 -8.16
N VAL A 40 -2.92 -11.08 -9.41
CA VAL A 40 -1.62 -11.34 -10.03
C VAL A 40 -0.61 -10.57 -9.19
N ARG A 41 0.33 -11.26 -8.55
CA ARG A 41 1.36 -10.65 -7.68
C ARG A 41 2.06 -9.44 -8.30
N GLY A 42 2.10 -9.36 -9.62
CA GLY A 42 2.60 -8.21 -10.36
C GLY A 42 1.75 -6.93 -10.25
N SER A 43 0.41 -7.06 -10.07
CA SER A 43 -0.44 -5.88 -9.90
C SER A 43 -0.26 -5.23 -8.53
N ASP A 44 -0.15 -6.01 -7.47
CA ASP A 44 0.05 -5.51 -6.10
C ASP A 44 1.38 -4.77 -5.96
N GLU A 45 2.46 -5.30 -6.53
CA GLU A 45 3.76 -4.62 -6.52
C GLU A 45 3.71 -3.29 -7.27
N ALA A 46 3.09 -3.26 -8.44
CA ALA A 46 2.94 -2.05 -9.26
C ALA A 46 2.09 -0.99 -8.52
N GLU A 47 0.98 -1.38 -7.91
CA GLU A 47 0.12 -0.50 -7.12
C GLU A 47 0.87 0.07 -5.90
N VAL A 48 1.59 -0.78 -5.16
CA VAL A 48 2.39 -0.36 -4.00
C VAL A 48 3.47 0.64 -4.43
N ARG A 49 4.19 0.39 -5.54
CA ARG A 49 5.17 1.33 -6.10
C ARG A 49 4.54 2.66 -6.47
N ALA A 50 3.36 2.64 -7.12
CA ALA A 50 2.64 3.85 -7.50
C ALA A 50 2.22 4.69 -6.29
N VAL A 51 1.73 4.05 -5.22
CA VAL A 51 1.36 4.76 -3.98
C VAL A 51 2.59 5.37 -3.31
N VAL A 52 3.71 4.62 -3.21
CA VAL A 52 4.96 5.14 -2.62
C VAL A 52 5.51 6.31 -3.43
N GLN A 53 5.45 6.23 -4.77
CA GLN A 53 5.84 7.32 -5.65
C GLN A 53 4.93 8.55 -5.46
N SER A 54 3.62 8.35 -5.38
CA SER A 54 2.66 9.43 -5.12
C SER A 54 2.93 10.14 -3.79
N VAL A 55 3.23 9.40 -2.72
CA VAL A 55 3.64 9.98 -1.43
C VAL A 55 4.86 10.87 -1.58
N PHE A 56 5.88 10.42 -2.30
CA PHE A 56 7.08 11.20 -2.55
C PHE A 56 6.78 12.49 -3.33
N ASP A 57 5.99 12.40 -4.40
CA ASP A 57 5.65 13.54 -5.25
C ASP A 57 4.83 14.59 -4.50
N GLN A 58 3.91 14.17 -3.64
CA GLN A 58 3.13 15.04 -2.79
C GLN A 58 4.00 15.71 -1.71
N LEU A 59 4.90 14.96 -1.07
CA LEU A 59 5.89 15.52 -0.12
C LEU A 59 6.78 16.57 -0.80
N ARG A 60 7.31 16.23 -1.98
CA ARG A 60 8.20 17.12 -2.75
C ARG A 60 7.51 18.41 -3.19
N SER A 61 6.25 18.31 -3.62
CA SER A 61 5.46 19.45 -4.09
C SER A 61 4.79 20.25 -2.96
N GLY A 62 4.86 19.79 -1.71
CA GLY A 62 4.19 20.43 -0.58
C GLY A 62 2.68 20.22 -0.52
N ARG A 63 2.13 19.24 -1.25
CA ARG A 63 0.70 18.89 -1.22
C ARG A 63 0.36 18.01 -0.02
N TYR A 64 0.57 18.54 1.18
CA TYR A 64 0.45 17.75 2.41
C TYR A 64 -0.98 17.37 2.77
N THR A 65 -1.97 18.13 2.30
CA THR A 65 -3.39 17.83 2.47
C THR A 65 -3.75 16.49 1.81
N ASP A 66 -3.24 16.24 0.59
CA ASP A 66 -3.49 15.03 -0.17
C ASP A 66 -2.83 13.79 0.48
N LEU A 67 -1.68 14.00 1.13
CA LEU A 67 -0.98 12.93 1.87
C LEU A 67 -1.82 12.35 3.01
N TYR A 68 -2.66 13.17 3.65
CA TYR A 68 -3.53 12.72 4.72
C TYR A 68 -4.48 11.60 4.26
N ASP A 69 -4.95 11.67 3.01
CA ASP A 69 -5.84 10.66 2.43
C ASP A 69 -5.15 9.33 2.12
N LEU A 70 -3.82 9.34 2.06
CA LEU A 70 -3.02 8.12 1.89
C LEU A 70 -2.69 7.44 3.23
N LEU A 71 -3.06 8.03 4.37
CA LEU A 71 -2.87 7.42 5.68
C LEU A 71 -3.92 6.34 5.95
N PRO A 72 -3.57 5.26 6.68
CA PRO A 72 -4.52 4.28 7.15
C PRO A 72 -5.60 4.89 8.07
N ASN A 73 -6.77 4.27 8.10
CA ASN A 73 -7.89 4.67 8.96
C ASN A 73 -7.45 4.83 10.43
N ALA A 74 -6.69 3.87 10.95
CA ALA A 74 -6.15 3.91 12.31
C ALA A 74 -5.23 5.10 12.59
N SER A 75 -4.53 5.63 11.57
CA SER A 75 -3.70 6.83 11.69
C SER A 75 -4.55 8.09 11.64
N ARG A 76 -5.51 8.16 10.72
CA ARG A 76 -6.45 9.29 10.60
C ARG A 76 -7.33 9.48 11.83
N ALA A 77 -7.69 8.40 12.51
CA ALA A 77 -8.44 8.46 13.77
C ALA A 77 -7.66 9.11 14.94
N ARG A 78 -6.33 9.23 14.83
CA ARG A 78 -5.44 9.75 15.89
C ARG A 78 -4.93 11.16 15.67
N ILE A 79 -4.94 11.62 14.43
CA ILE A 79 -4.44 12.94 14.06
C ILE A 79 -5.38 13.58 13.07
N SER A 80 -5.79 14.82 13.32
CA SER A 80 -6.59 15.56 12.35
C SER A 80 -5.75 15.97 11.13
N ARG A 81 -6.42 16.28 10.03
CA ARG A 81 -5.79 16.71 8.78
C ARG A 81 -4.95 17.98 9.01
N GLU A 82 -5.48 18.96 9.71
CA GLU A 82 -4.83 20.23 10.01
C GLU A 82 -3.56 20.02 10.82
N ARG A 83 -3.62 19.18 11.85
CA ARG A 83 -2.45 18.87 12.68
C ARG A 83 -1.38 18.14 11.89
N PHE A 84 -1.77 17.19 11.05
CA PHE A 84 -0.85 16.44 10.19
C PHE A 84 -0.17 17.37 9.18
N THR A 85 -0.94 18.20 8.46
CA THR A 85 -0.44 19.14 7.47
C THR A 85 0.50 20.16 8.13
N GLY A 86 0.10 20.77 9.24
CA GLY A 86 0.93 21.73 9.96
C GLY A 86 2.22 21.16 10.54
N MET A 87 2.28 19.84 10.84
CA MET A 87 3.53 19.19 11.20
C MET A 87 4.50 19.13 10.02
N LEU A 88 4.03 18.82 8.83
CA LEU A 88 4.85 18.71 7.62
C LEU A 88 5.31 20.10 7.15
N GLU A 89 4.43 21.09 7.17
CA GLU A 89 4.75 22.49 6.81
C GLU A 89 5.90 23.06 7.65
N ARG A 90 5.92 22.79 8.95
CA ARG A 90 7.00 23.25 9.84
C ARG A 90 8.37 22.70 9.47
N THR A 91 8.43 21.60 8.77
CA THR A 91 9.69 20.97 8.36
C THR A 91 10.09 21.32 6.92
N ARG A 92 9.20 21.96 6.16
CA ARG A 92 9.38 22.26 4.73
C ARG A 92 10.67 23.02 4.43
N ASN A 93 11.03 23.97 5.28
CA ASN A 93 12.22 24.82 5.10
C ASN A 93 13.53 24.16 5.60
N MET A 94 13.46 22.93 6.12
CA MET A 94 14.64 22.23 6.66
C MET A 94 15.33 21.36 5.61
N TYR A 95 14.60 20.94 4.58
CA TYR A 95 15.11 20.07 3.52
C TYR A 95 14.34 20.29 2.21
N GLN A 96 14.97 19.91 1.12
CA GLN A 96 14.39 19.87 -0.21
C GLN A 96 14.54 18.44 -0.76
N LEU A 97 13.42 17.78 -1.04
CA LEU A 97 13.43 16.45 -1.67
C LEU A 97 13.69 16.60 -3.17
N GLU A 98 14.60 15.78 -3.71
CA GLU A 98 14.99 15.82 -5.11
C GLU A 98 14.59 14.54 -5.84
N ARG A 99 14.93 13.38 -5.30
CA ARG A 99 14.74 12.08 -5.93
C ARG A 99 14.46 10.99 -4.89
N MET A 100 13.72 9.97 -5.31
CA MET A 100 13.53 8.74 -4.53
C MET A 100 13.82 7.54 -5.40
N ASP A 101 14.56 6.58 -4.87
CA ASP A 101 14.71 5.25 -5.45
C ASP A 101 13.80 4.28 -4.69
N ILE A 102 12.96 3.57 -5.42
CA ILE A 102 12.11 2.50 -4.88
C ILE A 102 12.82 1.17 -5.14
N GLY A 103 13.25 0.53 -4.06
CA GLY A 103 13.93 -0.76 -4.09
C GLY A 103 12.94 -1.94 -4.09
N THR A 104 13.25 -2.95 -3.29
CA THR A 104 12.46 -4.18 -3.21
C THR A 104 11.11 -3.94 -2.56
N VAL A 105 10.04 -4.39 -3.22
CA VAL A 105 8.68 -4.49 -2.68
C VAL A 105 8.44 -5.91 -2.21
N ARG A 106 7.90 -6.07 -1.02
CA ARG A 106 7.53 -7.37 -0.44
C ARG A 106 6.12 -7.28 0.09
N THR A 107 5.24 -8.13 -0.40
CA THR A 107 3.83 -8.19 -0.01
C THR A 107 3.51 -9.45 0.79
N SER A 108 2.52 -9.40 1.65
CA SER A 108 1.98 -10.54 2.38
C SER A 108 0.50 -10.27 2.70
N GLY A 109 -0.41 -10.76 1.85
CA GLY A 109 -1.83 -10.40 1.89
C GLY A 109 -2.01 -8.89 1.71
N ASP A 110 -2.76 -8.27 2.61
CA ASP A 110 -3.05 -6.85 2.59
C ASP A 110 -1.94 -5.96 3.20
N LEU A 111 -0.73 -6.50 3.36
CA LEU A 111 0.40 -5.79 3.95
C LEU A 111 1.57 -5.76 2.98
N ALA A 112 2.27 -4.63 2.95
CA ALA A 112 3.48 -4.48 2.16
C ALA A 112 4.58 -3.73 2.91
N VAL A 113 5.83 -4.02 2.54
CA VAL A 113 7.01 -3.26 2.93
C VAL A 113 7.87 -2.97 1.70
N VAL A 114 8.34 -1.73 1.60
CA VAL A 114 9.14 -1.24 0.48
C VAL A 114 10.43 -0.63 1.00
N ASP A 115 11.55 -1.06 0.45
CA ASP A 115 12.82 -0.40 0.72
C ASP A 115 12.93 0.85 -0.15
N THR A 116 13.24 2.00 0.44
CA THR A 116 13.34 3.29 -0.27
C THR A 116 14.62 4.04 0.09
N VAL A 117 15.12 4.81 -0.86
CA VAL A 117 16.20 5.77 -0.63
C VAL A 117 15.72 7.13 -1.11
N PHE A 118 15.58 8.07 -0.17
CA PHE A 118 15.27 9.46 -0.46
C PHE A 118 16.55 10.26 -0.58
N TYR A 119 16.66 11.08 -1.61
CA TYR A 119 17.75 12.02 -1.83
C TYR A 119 17.21 13.44 -1.80
N GLY A 120 18.02 14.35 -1.29
CA GLY A 120 17.65 15.75 -1.23
C GLY A 120 18.75 16.60 -0.63
N ARG A 121 18.45 17.86 -0.45
CA ARG A 121 19.32 18.81 0.24
C ARG A 121 18.79 19.09 1.64
N VAL A 122 19.68 19.01 2.62
CA VAL A 122 19.48 19.60 3.94
C VAL A 122 19.75 21.11 3.80
N LEU A 123 18.78 21.93 4.17
CA LEU A 123 18.87 23.41 4.05
C LEU A 123 19.31 24.03 5.38
N GLN A 124 18.94 23.41 6.50
CA GLN A 124 19.24 23.88 7.84
C GLN A 124 19.57 22.69 8.76
N PRO A 125 20.46 22.86 9.74
CA PRO A 125 21.29 24.05 10.05
C PRO A 125 22.52 24.18 9.14
N ILE A 126 22.92 23.13 8.43
CA ILE A 126 24.08 23.12 7.54
C ILE A 126 23.62 22.63 6.18
N GLN A 127 23.89 23.39 5.12
CA GLN A 127 23.57 22.99 3.76
C GLN A 127 24.45 21.82 3.33
N SER A 128 23.80 20.71 2.93
CA SER A 128 24.48 19.50 2.46
C SER A 128 23.56 18.64 1.62
N GLU A 129 24.11 17.90 0.67
CA GLU A 129 23.39 16.78 0.09
C GLU A 129 23.12 15.74 1.17
N GLY A 130 21.91 15.19 1.18
CA GLY A 130 21.49 14.19 2.13
C GLY A 130 20.80 13.00 1.46
N LYS A 131 20.88 11.84 2.09
CA LYS A 131 20.03 10.70 1.74
C LYS A 131 19.52 9.97 2.98
N ILE A 132 18.32 9.43 2.86
CA ILE A 132 17.69 8.63 3.91
C ILE A 132 17.35 7.27 3.31
N VAL A 133 17.89 6.20 3.91
CA VAL A 133 17.53 4.83 3.59
C VAL A 133 16.49 4.38 4.61
N ALA A 134 15.30 4.02 4.16
CA ALA A 134 14.17 3.69 5.04
C ALA A 134 13.27 2.61 4.45
N GLN A 135 12.46 2.00 5.30
CA GLN A 135 11.37 1.12 4.89
C GLN A 135 10.05 1.88 5.00
N GLN A 136 9.22 1.73 3.96
CA GLN A 136 7.83 2.19 3.95
C GLN A 136 6.93 0.98 4.18
N TYR A 137 5.99 1.10 5.11
CA TYR A 137 5.00 0.06 5.42
C TYR A 137 3.65 0.49 4.89
N LEU A 138 2.94 -0.44 4.24
CA LEU A 138 1.63 -0.18 3.66
C LEU A 138 0.63 -1.23 4.12
N VAL A 139 -0.63 -0.83 4.16
CA VAL A 139 -1.78 -1.71 4.38
C VAL A 139 -2.81 -1.46 3.30
N ARG A 140 -3.48 -2.51 2.85
CA ARG A 140 -4.63 -2.38 1.96
C ARG A 140 -5.89 -2.24 2.81
N GLU A 141 -6.60 -1.15 2.64
CA GLU A 141 -7.90 -0.87 3.25
C GLU A 141 -8.88 -0.47 2.15
N ASP A 142 -10.07 -1.06 2.15
CA ASP A 142 -11.12 -0.81 1.14
C ASP A 142 -10.60 -0.95 -0.31
N GLY A 143 -9.78 -1.98 -0.56
CA GLY A 143 -9.19 -2.26 -1.86
C GLY A 143 -8.08 -1.29 -2.30
N ARG A 144 -7.61 -0.38 -1.42
CA ARG A 144 -6.59 0.62 -1.73
C ARG A 144 -5.40 0.54 -0.79
N TRP A 145 -4.21 0.65 -1.32
CA TRP A 145 -3.00 0.73 -0.52
C TRP A 145 -2.89 2.07 0.21
N ARG A 146 -2.58 2.01 1.52
CA ARG A 146 -2.38 3.14 2.43
C ARG A 146 -1.00 3.08 3.05
N VAL A 147 -0.35 4.23 3.25
CA VAL A 147 1.01 4.27 3.82
C VAL A 147 0.95 4.40 5.32
N ALA A 148 1.36 3.34 6.03
CA ALA A 148 1.41 3.28 7.49
C ALA A 148 2.69 3.87 8.08
N THR A 149 3.47 4.59 7.27
CA THR A 149 4.74 5.19 7.67
C THR A 149 4.52 6.64 8.12
N GLY A 150 5.35 7.11 9.00
CA GLY A 150 5.34 8.49 9.48
C GLY A 150 6.37 8.64 10.57
N ASP A 151 6.02 8.26 11.78
CA ASP A 151 6.94 8.21 12.91
C ASP A 151 7.18 6.77 13.38
N ARG A 152 8.24 6.59 14.17
CA ARG A 152 8.62 5.27 14.69
C ARG A 152 7.52 4.62 15.56
N ALA A 153 6.74 5.42 16.27
CA ALA A 153 5.67 4.90 17.13
C ALA A 153 4.51 4.35 16.29
N THR A 154 4.17 5.03 15.19
CA THR A 154 3.16 4.56 14.24
C THR A 154 3.58 3.24 13.59
N VAL A 155 4.82 3.14 13.10
CA VAL A 155 5.33 1.89 12.50
C VAL A 155 5.38 0.76 13.52
N ARG A 156 5.81 1.02 14.75
CA ARG A 156 5.83 -0.01 15.81
C ARG A 156 4.42 -0.52 16.13
N ARG A 157 3.42 0.36 16.22
CA ARG A 157 2.02 -0.05 16.43
C ARG A 157 1.51 -0.88 15.27
N PHE A 158 1.79 -0.46 14.03
CA PHE A 158 1.44 -1.23 12.84
C PHE A 158 2.02 -2.66 12.91
N LEU A 159 3.30 -2.81 13.23
CA LEU A 159 3.95 -4.10 13.33
C LEU A 159 3.42 -4.92 14.52
N ALA A 160 3.12 -4.28 15.66
CA ALA A 160 2.53 -4.95 16.82
C ALA A 160 1.13 -5.51 16.53
N SER A 161 0.35 -4.82 15.69
CA SER A 161 -0.97 -5.30 15.24
C SER A 161 -0.87 -6.41 14.18
N ASN A 162 0.33 -6.63 13.61
CA ASN A 162 0.57 -7.59 12.53
C ASN A 162 1.78 -8.49 12.83
N PRO A 163 1.75 -9.34 13.88
CA PRO A 163 2.93 -10.03 14.39
C PRO A 163 3.57 -11.00 13.40
N ARG A 164 2.78 -11.71 12.59
CA ARG A 164 3.31 -12.61 11.55
C ARG A 164 4.07 -11.84 10.46
N PHE A 165 3.55 -10.68 10.08
CA PHE A 165 4.20 -9.79 9.12
C PHE A 165 5.49 -9.20 9.72
N ALA A 166 5.45 -8.75 10.98
CA ALA A 166 6.61 -8.22 11.69
C ALA A 166 7.75 -9.24 11.85
N GLN A 167 7.40 -10.51 12.08
CA GLN A 167 8.38 -11.60 12.15
C GLN A 167 9.09 -11.81 10.80
N LYS A 168 8.33 -11.79 9.71
CA LYS A 168 8.85 -11.95 8.35
C LYS A 168 9.63 -10.72 7.86
N PHE A 169 9.19 -9.51 8.25
CA PHE A 169 9.74 -8.24 7.82
C PHE A 169 10.00 -7.33 9.03
N PRO A 170 11.05 -7.58 9.79
CA PRO A 170 11.35 -6.83 11.00
C PRO A 170 11.68 -5.36 10.68
N LEU A 171 11.34 -4.48 11.62
CA LEU A 171 11.64 -3.05 11.53
C LEU A 171 13.15 -2.82 11.42
N ARG A 172 13.57 -2.22 10.31
CA ARG A 172 14.92 -1.66 10.16
C ARG A 172 14.91 -0.18 10.55
N GLN A 173 15.95 0.22 11.28
CA GLN A 173 16.10 1.63 11.59
C GLN A 173 16.47 2.42 10.34
N PRO A 174 15.82 3.56 10.09
CA PRO A 174 16.23 4.46 9.01
C PRO A 174 17.68 4.91 9.22
N ARG A 175 18.45 4.97 8.13
CA ARG A 175 19.81 5.49 8.13
C ARG A 175 19.84 6.84 7.41
N VAL A 176 20.51 7.78 8.03
CA VAL A 176 20.65 9.15 7.49
C VAL A 176 22.11 9.38 7.14
N TYR A 177 22.33 9.83 5.92
CA TYR A 177 23.65 10.15 5.40
C TYR A 177 23.70 11.60 4.92
N ILE A 178 24.83 12.25 5.11
CA ILE A 178 25.15 13.52 4.48
C ILE A 178 26.40 13.37 3.63
N LYS A 179 26.54 14.19 2.60
CA LYS A 179 27.72 14.19 1.74
C LYS A 179 28.74 15.20 2.29
N ARG A 180 29.93 14.74 2.61
CA ARG A 180 31.07 15.55 3.02
C ARG A 180 32.27 15.18 2.15
N GLU A 181 32.91 16.17 1.55
CA GLU A 181 34.09 15.96 0.69
C GLU A 181 33.90 14.87 -0.36
N GLY A 182 32.71 14.87 -0.99
CA GLY A 182 32.36 13.88 -2.02
C GLY A 182 31.96 12.49 -1.48
N ARG A 183 32.03 12.22 -0.18
CA ARG A 183 31.73 10.91 0.44
C ARG A 183 30.45 10.94 1.26
N TRP A 184 29.69 9.83 1.27
CA TRP A 184 28.52 9.66 2.13
C TRP A 184 28.96 9.26 3.54
N VAL A 185 28.63 10.08 4.53
CA VAL A 185 28.92 9.87 5.95
C VAL A 185 27.60 9.55 6.67
N ASP A 186 27.57 8.42 7.39
CA ASP A 186 26.43 8.05 8.22
C ASP A 186 26.34 8.97 9.46
N VAL A 187 25.25 9.70 9.57
CA VAL A 187 24.97 10.62 10.68
C VAL A 187 23.71 10.21 11.45
N THR A 188 23.31 8.94 11.37
CA THR A 188 22.07 8.42 11.98
C THR A 188 22.01 8.69 13.48
N SER A 189 23.10 8.50 14.21
CA SER A 189 23.18 8.76 15.66
C SER A 189 23.02 10.24 16.00
N LEU A 190 23.65 11.13 15.23
CA LEU A 190 23.55 12.58 15.41
C LEU A 190 22.13 13.08 15.13
N ALA A 191 21.49 12.59 14.07
CA ALA A 191 20.11 12.93 13.75
C ALA A 191 19.13 12.44 14.83
N ALA A 192 19.38 11.27 15.43
CA ALA A 192 18.59 10.74 16.53
C ALA A 192 18.74 11.57 17.81
N SER A 193 19.94 12.04 18.11
CA SER A 193 20.23 12.91 19.28
C SER A 193 19.56 14.27 19.12
N ALA A 194 19.66 14.90 17.95
CA ALA A 194 19.03 16.18 17.66
C ALA A 194 17.48 16.11 17.76
N ARG A 195 16.87 14.98 17.43
CA ARG A 195 15.41 14.78 17.63
C ARG A 195 15.05 14.73 19.12
N ARG A 196 15.84 14.05 19.93
CA ARG A 196 15.60 13.95 21.40
C ARG A 196 15.71 15.30 22.10
N ALA A 197 16.63 16.13 21.68
CA ALA A 197 16.83 17.46 22.26
C ALA A 197 15.69 18.47 21.94
N ARG A 198 14.79 18.14 20.98
CA ARG A 198 13.66 19.00 20.56
C ARG A 198 12.30 18.52 21.11
N GLN A 199 12.25 17.41 21.82
CA GLN A 199 11.07 16.87 22.52
C GLN A 199 11.09 17.24 23.99
#